data_865967c9369ad5da8ba889fe954095e3
#
_entry.id   865967c9369ad5da8ba889fe954095e3
#
_cell.length_a   1.000
_cell.length_b   1.000
_cell.length_c   1.000
_cell.angle_alpha   90.00
_cell.angle_beta   90.00
_cell.angle_gamma   90.00
#
_symmetry.space_group_name_H-M   'P 1'
#
loop_
_entity.id
_entity.type
_entity.pdbx_description
1 polymer ?
#
loop_
_entity_poly.entity_id
_entity_poly.type
_entity_poly.pdbx_seq_one_letter_code
_entity_poly.pdbx_strand_id
1 'polypeptide(L)'
;GSLYLQNSEIDNIDLRAEYYFGLNQFLTAGIFYKDILNPIEETVNESGDLIITSYQNVPSAEITGFEIEYEQIFEAIRDSSNDLIVKFNYTDTESEVIVNPGDTYINNLGTSVNAQNLLANGRDTRLQGQSDTIANFQIGLDNLQDQSEATLIFNYVSDRVRARGVDVLPDIIEEPPLLVDFTYSRVLDYPNYDLKLSLELRNLFDEEYYASMNNIAIYDQYDLGQSASLGFKFSFK
;
A
#
# COMPACT_ATOMS: atom_id res chain seq x y z
N GLY A 1 -4.40 -24.88 -5.87
CA GLY A 1 -3.77 -24.54 -4.58
C GLY A 1 -2.89 -25.67 -4.09
N SER A 2 -1.90 -25.36 -3.26
CA SER A 2 -1.02 -26.38 -2.66
C SER A 2 -1.74 -27.12 -1.51
N LEU A 3 -1.64 -28.43 -1.49
CA LEU A 3 -2.16 -29.30 -0.41
C LEU A 3 -1.20 -29.39 0.79
N TYR A 4 -0.02 -28.81 0.68
CA TYR A 4 1.10 -28.99 1.64
C TYR A 4 1.42 -27.72 2.43
N LEU A 5 0.56 -26.69 2.34
CA LEU A 5 0.76 -25.46 3.08
C LEU A 5 0.64 -25.69 4.59
N GLN A 6 1.56 -25.09 5.32
CA GLN A 6 1.53 -25.00 6.77
C GLN A 6 1.03 -23.64 7.21
N ASN A 7 0.51 -23.53 8.43
CA ASN A 7 0.13 -22.25 9.00
C ASN A 7 1.35 -21.38 9.23
N SER A 8 1.21 -20.09 8.91
CA SER A 8 2.19 -19.08 9.32
C SER A 8 1.96 -18.72 10.80
N GLU A 9 3.06 -18.50 11.52
CA GLU A 9 3.04 -17.97 12.90
C GLU A 9 3.78 -16.65 12.91
N ILE A 10 3.26 -15.65 13.66
CA ILE A 10 3.84 -14.31 13.69
C ILE A 10 3.99 -13.88 15.15
N ASP A 11 5.23 -13.58 15.54
CA ASP A 11 5.54 -12.86 16.77
C ASP A 11 5.77 -11.39 16.43
N ASN A 12 5.06 -10.48 17.14
CA ASN A 12 5.05 -9.06 16.85
C ASN A 12 5.35 -8.24 18.11
N ILE A 13 6.22 -7.25 17.97
CA ILE A 13 6.56 -6.29 19.03
C ILE A 13 6.41 -4.88 18.45
N ASP A 14 5.58 -4.05 19.09
CA ASP A 14 5.34 -2.67 18.69
C ASP A 14 5.59 -1.73 19.87
N LEU A 15 6.18 -0.58 19.58
CA LEU A 15 6.27 0.55 20.49
C LEU A 15 5.77 1.80 19.78
N ARG A 16 4.75 2.46 20.33
CA ARG A 16 4.14 3.66 19.77
C ARG A 16 4.10 4.78 20.81
N ALA A 17 4.44 5.99 20.39
CA ALA A 17 4.27 7.22 21.14
C ALA A 17 3.26 8.13 20.43
N GLU A 18 2.39 8.77 21.19
CA GLU A 18 1.34 9.64 20.66
C GLU A 18 1.36 10.97 21.41
N TYR A 19 1.28 12.07 20.68
CA TYR A 19 1.18 13.42 21.23
C TYR A 19 0.01 14.15 20.59
N TYR A 20 -0.97 14.50 21.43
CA TYR A 20 -2.18 15.22 21.02
C TYR A 20 -2.05 16.69 21.41
N PHE A 21 -2.16 17.60 20.44
CA PHE A 21 -2.05 19.04 20.64
C PHE A 21 -3.35 19.80 20.34
N GLY A 22 -4.42 19.08 19.93
CA GLY A 22 -5.74 19.62 19.70
C GLY A 22 -6.75 18.53 19.39
N LEU A 23 -8.00 18.91 19.15
CA LEU A 23 -9.04 18.01 18.68
C LEU A 23 -8.72 17.62 17.23
N ASN A 24 -8.56 16.33 16.95
CA ASN A 24 -8.11 15.81 15.65
C ASN A 24 -6.77 16.41 15.20
N GLN A 25 -5.88 16.71 16.14
CA GLN A 25 -4.55 17.22 15.88
C GLN A 25 -3.54 16.43 16.70
N PHE A 26 -2.69 15.67 16.03
CA PHE A 26 -1.78 14.76 16.71
C PHE A 26 -0.53 14.47 15.86
N LEU A 27 0.47 14.01 16.53
CA LEU A 27 1.65 13.37 15.97
C LEU A 27 1.82 12.01 16.65
N THR A 28 1.95 10.96 15.86
CA THR A 28 2.32 9.64 16.36
C THR A 28 3.61 9.17 15.71
N ALA A 29 4.38 8.41 16.45
CA ALA A 29 5.56 7.73 15.94
C ALA A 29 5.62 6.33 16.57
N GLY A 30 5.87 5.33 15.75
CA GLY A 30 5.95 3.93 16.14
C GLY A 30 7.15 3.24 15.52
N ILE A 31 7.63 2.21 16.18
CA ILE A 31 8.59 1.24 15.64
C ILE A 31 8.02 -0.15 15.86
N PHE A 32 8.29 -1.05 14.94
CA PHE A 32 7.80 -2.42 15.03
C PHE A 32 8.84 -3.42 14.54
N TYR A 33 8.71 -4.63 15.07
CA TYR A 33 9.46 -5.81 14.64
C TYR A 33 8.50 -6.99 14.56
N LYS A 34 8.61 -7.78 13.49
CA LYS A 34 7.83 -9.01 13.29
C LYS A 34 8.77 -10.13 12.89
N ASP A 35 8.63 -11.27 13.57
CA ASP A 35 9.25 -12.53 13.20
C ASP A 35 8.16 -13.46 12.70
N ILE A 36 8.33 -14.00 11.50
CA ILE A 36 7.30 -14.78 10.79
C ILE A 36 7.88 -16.15 10.47
N LEU A 37 7.28 -17.17 11.03
CA LEU A 37 7.59 -18.56 10.73
C LEU A 37 6.64 -19.09 9.64
N ASN A 38 7.18 -19.78 8.65
CA ASN A 38 6.44 -20.36 7.52
C ASN A 38 5.54 -19.34 6.77
N PRO A 39 6.00 -18.13 6.42
CA PRO A 39 5.17 -17.24 5.60
C PRO A 39 4.83 -17.92 4.28
N ILE A 40 3.61 -17.64 3.78
CA ILE A 40 3.13 -18.21 2.52
C ILE A 40 3.36 -17.20 1.42
N GLU A 41 4.11 -17.59 0.39
CA GLU A 41 4.36 -16.78 -0.80
C GLU A 41 3.69 -17.39 -2.04
N GLU A 42 3.20 -16.50 -2.91
CA GLU A 42 2.78 -16.86 -4.26
C GLU A 42 4.02 -17.11 -5.12
N THR A 43 3.99 -18.17 -5.88
CA THR A 43 5.08 -18.54 -6.76
C THR A 43 4.61 -18.69 -8.19
N VAL A 44 5.48 -18.32 -9.13
CA VAL A 44 5.27 -18.51 -10.56
C VAL A 44 6.30 -19.52 -11.08
N ASN A 45 5.81 -20.48 -11.83
CA ASN A 45 6.61 -21.56 -12.41
C ASN A 45 6.24 -21.73 -13.88
N GLU A 46 7.19 -22.15 -14.69
CA GLU A 46 6.99 -22.50 -16.09
C GLU A 46 6.62 -23.99 -16.23
N SER A 47 5.57 -24.27 -17.00
CA SER A 47 5.17 -25.62 -17.36
C SER A 47 4.81 -25.69 -18.84
N GLY A 48 5.77 -26.07 -19.66
CA GLY A 48 5.67 -25.95 -21.11
C GLY A 48 5.59 -24.49 -21.53
N ASP A 49 4.54 -24.10 -22.24
CA ASP A 49 4.30 -22.72 -22.69
C ASP A 49 3.41 -21.92 -21.74
N LEU A 50 3.15 -22.42 -20.51
CA LEU A 50 2.24 -21.80 -19.54
C LEU A 50 3.00 -21.36 -18.28
N ILE A 51 2.65 -20.18 -17.79
CA ILE A 51 3.02 -19.75 -16.46
C ILE A 51 1.95 -20.23 -15.48
N ILE A 52 2.35 -21.00 -14.48
CA ILE A 52 1.46 -21.56 -13.46
C ILE A 52 1.75 -20.86 -12.13
N THR A 53 0.68 -20.33 -11.53
CA THR A 53 0.73 -19.78 -10.18
C THR A 53 0.43 -20.84 -9.13
N SER A 54 1.21 -20.87 -8.08
CA SER A 54 1.05 -21.75 -6.91
C SER A 54 1.37 -20.99 -5.63
N TYR A 55 1.28 -21.67 -4.48
CA TYR A 55 1.62 -21.13 -3.18
C TYR A 55 2.52 -22.11 -2.45
N GLN A 56 3.48 -21.59 -1.69
CA GLN A 56 4.38 -22.38 -0.86
C GLN A 56 4.77 -21.63 0.40
N ASN A 57 5.18 -22.34 1.44
CA ASN A 57 5.80 -21.72 2.59
C ASN A 57 7.28 -21.48 2.31
N VAL A 58 7.80 -20.33 2.75
CA VAL A 58 9.23 -20.10 2.92
C VAL A 58 9.60 -20.32 4.39
N PRO A 59 10.86 -20.59 4.74
CA PRO A 59 11.21 -21.00 6.11
C PRO A 59 10.86 -19.96 7.16
N SER A 60 11.33 -18.73 6.99
CA SER A 60 11.03 -17.62 7.88
C SER A 60 11.22 -16.27 7.18
N ALA A 61 10.70 -15.21 7.78
CA ALA A 61 10.95 -13.84 7.39
C ALA A 61 10.93 -12.91 8.60
N GLU A 62 11.68 -11.84 8.52
CA GLU A 62 11.67 -10.76 9.50
C GLU A 62 11.21 -9.47 8.84
N ILE A 63 10.52 -8.61 9.62
CA ILE A 63 10.12 -7.28 9.20
C ILE A 63 10.45 -6.31 10.32
N THR A 64 11.17 -5.25 10.01
CA THR A 64 11.38 -4.11 10.88
C THR A 64 10.90 -2.84 10.22
N GLY A 65 10.46 -1.87 11.00
CA GLY A 65 10.06 -0.61 10.42
C GLY A 65 9.69 0.45 11.43
N PHE A 66 9.42 1.62 10.91
CA PHE A 66 8.86 2.72 11.69
C PHE A 66 7.69 3.37 10.95
N GLU A 67 6.81 3.99 11.72
CA GLU A 67 5.63 4.70 11.25
C GLU A 67 5.57 6.08 11.87
N ILE A 68 5.19 7.07 11.07
CA ILE A 68 4.88 8.43 11.52
C ILE A 68 3.53 8.82 10.96
N GLU A 69 2.67 9.35 11.82
CA GLU A 69 1.38 9.90 11.41
C GLU A 69 1.22 11.30 12.01
N TYR A 70 0.75 12.24 11.21
CA TYR A 70 0.57 13.62 11.59
C TYR A 70 -0.74 14.16 11.04
N GLU A 71 -1.52 14.82 11.89
CA GLU A 71 -2.70 15.57 11.50
C GLU A 71 -2.72 16.93 12.20
N GLN A 72 -2.85 18.01 11.41
CA GLN A 72 -2.88 19.37 11.88
C GLN A 72 -3.92 20.20 11.15
N ILE A 73 -4.66 21.01 11.90
CA ILE A 73 -5.57 22.02 11.40
C ILE A 73 -4.94 23.39 11.70
N PHE A 74 -4.71 24.19 10.68
CA PHE A 74 -4.26 25.57 10.78
C PHE A 74 -5.46 26.47 10.55
N GLU A 75 -5.99 27.01 11.64
CA GLU A 75 -7.20 27.83 11.60
C GLU A 75 -6.94 29.20 10.94
N ALA A 76 -7.92 29.69 10.19
CA ALA A 76 -7.99 31.04 9.64
C ALA A 76 -6.71 31.52 8.91
N ILE A 77 -6.25 30.76 7.93
CA ILE A 77 -5.06 31.15 7.17
C ILE A 77 -5.26 32.49 6.47
N ARG A 78 -4.36 33.45 6.76
CA ARG A 78 -4.31 34.79 6.18
C ARG A 78 -5.60 35.60 6.33
N ASP A 79 -6.18 35.65 7.53
CA ASP A 79 -7.45 36.36 7.81
C ASP A 79 -8.60 35.90 6.93
N SER A 80 -8.55 34.70 6.37
CA SER A 80 -9.61 34.07 5.60
C SER A 80 -10.49 33.20 6.51
N SER A 81 -11.68 32.83 6.04
CA SER A 81 -12.53 31.84 6.71
C SER A 81 -12.12 30.41 6.38
N ASN A 82 -10.92 30.20 5.81
CA ASN A 82 -10.45 28.89 5.40
C ASN A 82 -9.47 28.33 6.42
N ASP A 83 -9.72 27.13 6.87
CA ASP A 83 -8.79 26.32 7.63
C ASP A 83 -7.98 25.46 6.67
N LEU A 84 -6.68 25.34 6.91
CA LEU A 84 -5.82 24.42 6.17
C LEU A 84 -5.69 23.12 7.00
N ILE A 85 -6.03 22.01 6.38
CA ILE A 85 -5.91 20.69 6.96
C ILE A 85 -4.72 20.00 6.29
N VAL A 86 -3.78 19.54 7.09
CA VAL A 86 -2.63 18.75 6.62
C VAL A 86 -2.64 17.41 7.33
N LYS A 87 -2.64 16.32 6.53
CA LYS A 87 -2.50 14.95 7.03
C LYS A 87 -1.35 14.27 6.32
N PHE A 88 -0.57 13.55 7.09
CA PHE A 88 0.58 12.83 6.58
C PHE A 88 0.70 11.51 7.32
N ASN A 89 0.95 10.44 6.57
CA ASN A 89 1.28 9.12 7.08
C ASN A 89 2.47 8.59 6.29
N TYR A 90 3.46 8.09 6.98
CA TYR A 90 4.67 7.55 6.38
C TYR A 90 5.09 6.29 7.14
N THR A 91 5.32 5.22 6.39
CA THR A 91 5.85 3.96 6.89
C THR A 91 7.10 3.62 6.09
N ASP A 92 8.18 3.31 6.80
CA ASP A 92 9.40 2.75 6.22
C ASP A 92 9.63 1.37 6.82
N THR A 93 9.89 0.40 5.98
CA THR A 93 9.90 -1.01 6.35
C THR A 93 11.05 -1.70 5.63
N GLU A 94 11.82 -2.47 6.37
CA GLU A 94 12.78 -3.43 5.82
C GLU A 94 12.27 -4.84 6.10
N SER A 95 12.18 -5.67 5.07
CA SER A 95 11.76 -7.06 5.19
C SER A 95 12.78 -7.99 4.54
N GLU A 96 12.99 -9.15 5.13
CA GLU A 96 13.90 -10.16 4.60
C GLU A 96 13.35 -11.56 4.82
N VAL A 97 13.35 -12.36 3.75
CA VAL A 97 13.15 -13.81 3.81
C VAL A 97 14.46 -14.46 4.24
N ILE A 98 14.42 -15.18 5.34
CA ILE A 98 15.60 -15.82 5.94
C ILE A 98 15.62 -17.29 5.60
N VAL A 99 16.73 -17.72 4.98
CA VAL A 99 16.97 -19.11 4.61
C VAL A 99 18.32 -19.56 5.14
N ASN A 100 18.33 -20.46 6.09
CA ASN A 100 19.55 -21.02 6.67
C ASN A 100 20.06 -22.24 5.88
N PRO A 101 21.36 -22.57 5.97
CA PRO A 101 21.88 -23.79 5.40
C PRO A 101 21.18 -25.04 5.96
N GLY A 102 20.59 -25.85 5.07
CA GLY A 102 19.85 -27.04 5.45
C GLY A 102 18.31 -26.84 5.56
N ASP A 103 17.83 -25.62 5.47
CA ASP A 103 16.39 -25.38 5.40
C ASP A 103 15.79 -25.99 4.13
N THR A 104 14.57 -26.49 4.27
CA THR A 104 13.82 -27.08 3.16
C THR A 104 12.39 -26.54 3.17
N TYR A 105 11.77 -26.51 2.00
CA TYR A 105 10.35 -26.26 1.86
C TYR A 105 9.68 -27.40 1.08
N ILE A 106 8.38 -27.54 1.21
CA ILE A 106 7.61 -28.50 0.43
C ILE A 106 7.03 -27.78 -0.79
N ASN A 107 7.47 -28.19 -1.98
CA ASN A 107 6.93 -27.62 -3.21
C ASN A 107 5.49 -28.10 -3.51
N ASN A 108 4.88 -27.59 -4.56
CA ASN A 108 3.51 -27.94 -4.97
C ASN A 108 3.32 -29.41 -5.38
N LEU A 109 4.40 -30.16 -5.59
CA LEU A 109 4.40 -31.58 -5.89
C LEU A 109 4.56 -32.46 -4.64
N GLY A 110 4.68 -31.84 -3.45
CA GLY A 110 4.90 -32.55 -2.19
C GLY A 110 6.34 -33.02 -1.97
N THR A 111 7.30 -32.49 -2.74
CA THR A 111 8.71 -32.83 -2.63
C THR A 111 9.43 -31.82 -1.74
N SER A 112 10.26 -32.30 -0.82
CA SER A 112 11.16 -31.47 -0.03
C SER A 112 12.31 -30.99 -0.91
N VAL A 113 12.46 -29.65 -0.99
CA VAL A 113 13.45 -28.95 -1.81
C VAL A 113 14.30 -28.07 -0.90
N ASN A 114 15.58 -27.88 -1.25
CA ASN A 114 16.46 -26.97 -0.53
C ASN A 114 15.96 -25.53 -0.66
N ALA A 115 15.68 -24.88 0.49
CA ALA A 115 15.13 -23.54 0.52
C ALA A 115 16.08 -22.45 -0.01
N GLN A 116 17.39 -22.70 -0.04
CA GLN A 116 18.35 -21.76 -0.65
C GLN A 116 18.08 -21.52 -2.14
N ASN A 117 17.35 -22.39 -2.81
CA ASN A 117 16.95 -22.20 -4.21
C ASN A 117 15.93 -21.03 -4.36
N LEU A 118 15.22 -20.68 -3.28
CA LEU A 118 14.25 -19.55 -3.29
C LEU A 118 14.94 -18.20 -3.50
N LEU A 119 16.16 -18.05 -2.96
CA LEU A 119 16.95 -16.83 -3.01
C LEU A 119 18.18 -16.95 -3.94
N ALA A 120 18.25 -18.03 -4.73
CA ALA A 120 19.36 -18.24 -5.65
C ALA A 120 19.37 -17.21 -6.79
N ASN A 121 20.54 -17.02 -7.41
CA ASN A 121 20.73 -16.18 -8.60
C ASN A 121 20.44 -14.67 -8.38
N GLY A 122 20.62 -14.17 -7.16
CA GLY A 122 20.45 -12.74 -6.85
C GLY A 122 19.00 -12.29 -6.86
N ARG A 123 18.07 -13.16 -6.50
CA ARG A 123 16.66 -12.84 -6.31
C ARG A 123 16.47 -11.83 -5.17
N ASP A 124 15.36 -11.14 -5.21
CA ASP A 124 14.95 -10.22 -4.16
C ASP A 124 14.76 -10.98 -2.84
N THR A 125 15.34 -10.48 -1.76
CA THR A 125 15.19 -11.07 -0.42
C THR A 125 13.99 -10.55 0.33
N ARG A 126 13.33 -9.48 -0.15
CA ARG A 126 12.15 -8.92 0.51
C ARG A 126 11.01 -9.94 0.60
N LEU A 127 10.24 -9.85 1.67
CA LEU A 127 9.02 -10.63 1.81
C LEU A 127 8.00 -10.19 0.76
N GLN A 128 7.35 -11.14 0.12
CA GLN A 128 6.33 -10.89 -0.89
C GLN A 128 5.20 -9.97 -0.37
N GLY A 129 4.80 -9.01 -1.20
CA GLY A 129 3.74 -8.06 -0.89
C GLY A 129 4.17 -6.92 0.04
N GLN A 130 5.41 -6.95 0.56
CA GLN A 130 5.95 -5.91 1.42
C GLN A 130 6.67 -4.85 0.59
N SER A 131 6.17 -3.62 0.63
CA SER A 131 6.85 -2.43 0.10
C SER A 131 7.72 -1.80 1.16
N ASP A 132 8.89 -1.30 0.78
CA ASP A 132 9.82 -0.64 1.71
C ASP A 132 9.28 0.71 2.19
N THR A 133 8.55 1.42 1.34
CA THR A 133 8.02 2.75 1.68
C THR A 133 6.54 2.87 1.30
N ILE A 134 5.74 3.36 2.24
CA ILE A 134 4.35 3.78 2.01
C ILE A 134 4.21 5.21 2.53
N ALA A 135 3.73 6.12 1.70
CA ALA A 135 3.50 7.50 2.07
C ALA A 135 2.13 7.99 1.58
N ASN A 136 1.36 8.56 2.49
CA ASN A 136 0.10 9.22 2.17
C ASN A 136 0.17 10.67 2.63
N PHE A 137 -0.20 11.59 1.76
CA PHE A 137 -0.25 13.00 2.08
C PHE A 137 -1.58 13.60 1.63
N GLN A 138 -2.20 14.39 2.49
CA GLN A 138 -3.41 15.12 2.16
C GLN A 138 -3.25 16.58 2.57
N ILE A 139 -3.67 17.47 1.68
CA ILE A 139 -3.76 18.89 1.95
C ILE A 139 -5.15 19.37 1.56
N GLY A 140 -5.87 19.92 2.54
CA GLY A 140 -7.25 20.35 2.38
C GLY A 140 -7.46 21.81 2.81
N LEU A 141 -8.43 22.45 2.19
CA LEU A 141 -8.97 23.74 2.60
C LEU A 141 -10.43 23.53 2.99
N ASP A 142 -10.77 23.84 4.25
CA ASP A 142 -12.13 23.79 4.76
C ASP A 142 -12.62 25.21 5.03
N ASN A 143 -13.75 25.59 4.46
CA ASN A 143 -14.42 26.87 4.69
C ASN A 143 -15.75 26.65 5.39
N LEU A 144 -15.77 26.87 6.70
CA LEU A 144 -16.96 26.69 7.52
C LEU A 144 -18.10 27.69 7.18
N GLN A 145 -17.77 28.88 6.70
CA GLN A 145 -18.79 29.89 6.34
C GLN A 145 -19.49 29.53 5.02
N ASP A 146 -18.69 29.12 4.03
CA ASP A 146 -19.20 28.71 2.72
C ASP A 146 -19.62 27.24 2.68
N GLN A 147 -19.38 26.48 3.78
CA GLN A 147 -19.61 25.04 3.88
C GLN A 147 -18.99 24.29 2.70
N SER A 148 -17.74 24.62 2.38
CA SER A 148 -17.01 24.04 1.26
C SER A 148 -15.68 23.47 1.71
N GLU A 149 -15.33 22.35 1.10
CA GLU A 149 -14.09 21.62 1.36
C GLU A 149 -13.43 21.27 0.02
N ALA A 150 -12.11 21.46 -0.07
CA ALA A 150 -11.31 21.05 -1.20
C ALA A 150 -10.09 20.27 -0.69
N THR A 151 -9.83 19.07 -1.18
CA THR A 151 -8.73 18.22 -0.72
C THR A 151 -7.96 17.64 -1.90
N LEU A 152 -6.64 17.75 -1.84
CA LEU A 152 -5.70 17.05 -2.72
C LEU A 152 -5.06 15.90 -1.94
N ILE A 153 -5.04 14.70 -2.54
CA ILE A 153 -4.63 13.46 -1.90
C ILE A 153 -3.53 12.83 -2.73
N PHE A 154 -2.43 12.45 -2.09
CA PHE A 154 -1.30 11.74 -2.70
C PHE A 154 -1.12 10.40 -2.00
N ASN A 155 -1.03 9.32 -2.79
CA ASN A 155 -0.76 7.98 -2.28
C ASN A 155 0.44 7.41 -3.03
N TYR A 156 1.49 7.09 -2.30
CA TYR A 156 2.72 6.51 -2.81
C TYR A 156 3.01 5.19 -2.11
N VAL A 157 3.36 4.19 -2.90
CA VAL A 157 3.82 2.88 -2.44
C VAL A 157 5.02 2.50 -3.30
N SER A 158 6.15 2.12 -2.69
CA SER A 158 7.31 1.67 -3.44
C SER A 158 7.08 0.29 -4.08
N ASP A 159 7.93 -0.07 -5.02
CA ASP A 159 7.93 -1.39 -5.63
C ASP A 159 8.04 -2.52 -4.60
N ARG A 160 7.55 -3.71 -4.98
CA ARG A 160 7.55 -4.89 -4.14
C ARG A 160 7.54 -6.17 -4.94
N VAL A 161 7.97 -7.26 -4.33
CA VAL A 161 7.81 -8.59 -4.89
C VAL A 161 6.33 -8.95 -4.91
N ARG A 162 5.73 -9.07 -6.10
CA ARG A 162 4.34 -9.53 -6.29
C ARG A 162 4.23 -11.06 -6.24
N ALA A 163 5.16 -11.74 -6.91
CA ALA A 163 5.22 -13.19 -6.90
C ALA A 163 6.66 -13.65 -7.06
N ARG A 164 7.02 -14.72 -6.38
CA ARG A 164 8.37 -15.26 -6.44
C ARG A 164 8.53 -16.21 -7.63
N GLY A 165 9.56 -15.98 -8.44
CA GLY A 165 9.92 -16.89 -9.50
C GLY A 165 10.48 -18.22 -8.96
N VAL A 166 10.25 -19.31 -9.65
CA VAL A 166 10.80 -20.64 -9.31
C VAL A 166 11.71 -21.10 -10.43
N ASP A 167 12.76 -21.83 -10.09
CA ASP A 167 13.78 -22.34 -11.01
C ASP A 167 14.48 -21.21 -11.81
N VAL A 168 14.22 -21.12 -13.10
CA VAL A 168 14.84 -20.14 -14.01
C VAL A 168 14.04 -18.84 -14.15
N LEU A 169 12.78 -18.81 -13.70
CA LEU A 169 11.98 -17.62 -13.77
C LEU A 169 12.42 -16.58 -12.74
N PRO A 170 12.56 -15.31 -13.12
CA PRO A 170 12.81 -14.23 -12.16
C PRO A 170 11.54 -13.91 -11.35
N ASP A 171 11.73 -13.19 -10.25
CA ASP A 171 10.63 -12.67 -9.47
C ASP A 171 9.80 -11.66 -10.29
N ILE A 172 8.51 -11.59 -10.00
CA ILE A 172 7.64 -10.55 -10.52
C ILE A 172 7.66 -9.38 -9.55
N ILE A 173 8.14 -8.25 -10.04
CA ILE A 173 8.17 -6.99 -9.29
C ILE A 173 7.03 -6.13 -9.77
N GLU A 174 6.22 -5.68 -8.83
CA GLU A 174 5.12 -4.73 -9.02
C GLU A 174 5.61 -3.34 -8.67
N GLU A 175 5.31 -2.36 -9.52
CA GLU A 175 5.58 -0.94 -9.33
C GLU A 175 4.25 -0.19 -9.19
N PRO A 176 3.70 -0.05 -7.97
CA PRO A 176 2.45 0.67 -7.76
C PRO A 176 2.59 2.13 -8.20
N PRO A 177 1.61 2.70 -8.93
CA PRO A 177 1.68 4.07 -9.40
C PRO A 177 1.50 5.09 -8.26
N LEU A 178 2.06 6.29 -8.43
CA LEU A 178 1.74 7.44 -7.59
C LEU A 178 0.35 7.94 -7.93
N LEU A 179 -0.62 7.70 -7.05
CA LEU A 179 -1.98 8.17 -7.27
C LEU A 179 -2.19 9.55 -6.67
N VAL A 180 -2.73 10.46 -7.48
CA VAL A 180 -3.11 11.82 -7.05
C VAL A 180 -4.57 12.06 -7.37
N ASP A 181 -5.34 12.34 -6.32
CA ASP A 181 -6.78 12.56 -6.39
C ASP A 181 -7.13 13.95 -5.87
N PHE A 182 -8.22 14.52 -6.40
CA PHE A 182 -8.78 15.78 -5.93
C PHE A 182 -10.26 15.62 -5.63
N THR A 183 -10.68 16.13 -4.48
CA THR A 183 -12.09 16.20 -4.10
C THR A 183 -12.48 17.64 -3.78
N TYR A 184 -13.70 18.01 -4.15
CA TYR A 184 -14.33 19.27 -3.77
C TYR A 184 -15.77 19.03 -3.38
N SER A 185 -16.22 19.65 -2.29
CA SER A 185 -17.63 19.66 -1.96
C SER A 185 -18.07 21.04 -1.45
N ARG A 186 -19.34 21.40 -1.70
CA ARG A 186 -19.95 22.60 -1.17
C ARG A 186 -21.42 22.36 -0.88
N VAL A 187 -21.90 22.88 0.25
CA VAL A 187 -23.32 22.88 0.59
C VAL A 187 -23.88 24.25 0.30
N LEU A 188 -24.95 24.30 -0.51
CA LEU A 188 -25.74 25.50 -0.78
C LEU A 188 -26.99 25.39 0.07
N ASP A 189 -27.11 26.32 1.02
CA ASP A 189 -28.22 26.40 1.95
C ASP A 189 -29.39 27.22 1.33
N TYR A 190 -30.52 26.57 1.12
CA TYR A 190 -31.76 27.17 0.67
C TYR A 190 -32.85 27.08 1.76
N PRO A 191 -33.88 27.94 1.75
CA PRO A 191 -34.88 27.95 2.82
C PRO A 191 -35.59 26.62 3.08
N ASN A 192 -35.78 25.80 2.07
CA ASN A 192 -36.56 24.56 2.15
C ASN A 192 -35.72 23.31 1.97
N TYR A 193 -34.47 23.43 1.58
CA TYR A 193 -33.57 22.31 1.34
C TYR A 193 -32.10 22.73 1.32
N ASP A 194 -31.20 21.81 1.54
CA ASP A 194 -29.78 21.96 1.29
C ASP A 194 -29.40 21.17 0.02
N LEU A 195 -28.56 21.79 -0.80
CA LEU A 195 -27.99 21.12 -1.97
C LEU A 195 -26.50 20.98 -1.76
N LYS A 196 -26.04 19.75 -1.55
CA LYS A 196 -24.60 19.42 -1.56
C LYS A 196 -24.18 19.09 -2.99
N LEU A 197 -23.20 19.84 -3.47
CA LEU A 197 -22.46 19.56 -4.71
C LEU A 197 -21.17 18.85 -4.34
N SER A 198 -20.75 17.88 -5.13
CA SER A 198 -19.44 17.21 -4.98
C SER A 198 -18.81 16.96 -6.35
N LEU A 199 -17.52 17.20 -6.42
CA LEU A 199 -16.64 16.86 -7.53
C LEU A 199 -15.54 15.94 -7.02
N GLU A 200 -15.28 14.85 -7.72
CA GLU A 200 -14.17 13.95 -7.46
C GLU A 200 -13.43 13.70 -8.76
N LEU A 201 -12.13 13.94 -8.74
CA LEU A 201 -11.20 13.65 -9.82
C LEU A 201 -10.18 12.66 -9.31
N ARG A 202 -10.04 11.52 -9.97
CA ARG A 202 -9.10 10.46 -9.57
C ARG A 202 -8.04 10.24 -10.64
N ASN A 203 -6.87 9.82 -10.17
CA ASN A 203 -5.72 9.54 -11.00
C ASN A 203 -5.37 10.72 -11.91
N LEU A 204 -5.14 11.92 -11.31
CA LEU A 204 -4.89 13.17 -12.04
C LEU A 204 -3.70 13.11 -12.99
N PHE A 205 -2.72 12.25 -12.70
CA PHE A 205 -1.51 12.11 -13.49
C PHE A 205 -1.62 11.05 -14.60
N ASP A 206 -2.79 10.37 -14.69
CA ASP A 206 -3.03 9.31 -15.68
C ASP A 206 -2.01 8.17 -15.61
N GLU A 207 -1.68 7.79 -14.39
CA GLU A 207 -0.70 6.75 -14.11
C GLU A 207 -1.22 5.36 -14.51
N GLU A 208 -0.28 4.50 -14.87
CA GLU A 208 -0.53 3.12 -15.28
C GLU A 208 -0.09 2.15 -14.18
N TYR A 209 -0.72 0.99 -14.15
CA TYR A 209 -0.21 -0.14 -13.39
C TYR A 209 0.87 -0.86 -14.16
N TYR A 210 1.98 -1.21 -13.49
CA TYR A 210 3.10 -1.89 -14.12
C TYR A 210 3.63 -3.00 -13.20
N ALA A 211 3.90 -4.18 -13.80
CA ALA A 211 4.62 -5.26 -13.17
C ALA A 211 5.55 -5.94 -14.19
N SER A 212 6.75 -6.28 -13.77
CA SER A 212 7.77 -6.86 -14.63
C SER A 212 8.42 -8.09 -14.01
N MET A 213 8.97 -8.94 -14.84
CA MET A 213 9.87 -10.02 -14.44
C MET A 213 11.27 -9.43 -14.29
N ASN A 214 11.58 -8.88 -13.11
CA ASN A 214 12.87 -8.27 -12.75
C ASN A 214 13.44 -7.36 -13.87
N ASN A 215 12.60 -6.46 -14.40
CA ASN A 215 12.93 -5.55 -15.51
C ASN A 215 13.38 -6.21 -16.83
N ILE A 216 13.20 -7.53 -17.00
CA ILE A 216 13.55 -8.25 -18.21
C ILE A 216 12.38 -8.30 -19.20
N ALA A 217 11.18 -8.53 -18.68
CA ALA A 217 9.96 -8.62 -19.49
C ALA A 217 8.76 -8.04 -18.74
N ILE A 218 7.84 -7.43 -19.48
CA ILE A 218 6.58 -6.98 -18.91
C ILE A 218 5.75 -8.20 -18.55
N TYR A 219 5.30 -8.28 -17.30
CA TYR A 219 4.39 -9.30 -16.83
C TYR A 219 2.93 -8.85 -16.93
N ASP A 220 2.65 -7.61 -16.50
CA ASP A 220 1.34 -7.03 -16.53
C ASP A 220 1.44 -5.50 -16.64
N GLN A 221 0.65 -4.90 -17.52
CA GLN A 221 0.59 -3.45 -17.71
C GLN A 221 -0.80 -3.06 -18.17
N TYR A 222 -1.40 -2.09 -17.52
CA TYR A 222 -2.68 -1.54 -17.94
C TYR A 222 -2.91 -0.13 -17.44
N ASP A 223 -3.65 0.66 -18.23
CA ASP A 223 -4.06 2.00 -17.87
C ASP A 223 -5.09 1.94 -16.75
N LEU A 224 -4.86 2.69 -15.66
CA LEU A 224 -5.86 2.89 -14.61
C LEU A 224 -6.93 3.87 -15.07
N GLY A 225 -6.55 4.80 -15.95
CA GLY A 225 -7.40 5.85 -16.48
C GLY A 225 -7.72 6.94 -15.46
N GLN A 226 -8.01 8.12 -15.97
CA GLN A 226 -8.55 9.23 -15.18
C GLN A 226 -10.05 9.07 -15.02
N SER A 227 -10.59 9.45 -13.88
CA SER A 227 -12.05 9.51 -13.70
C SER A 227 -12.49 10.83 -13.08
N ALA A 228 -13.68 11.28 -13.48
CA ALA A 228 -14.33 12.46 -12.92
C ALA A 228 -15.78 12.11 -12.56
N SER A 229 -16.20 12.47 -11.36
CA SER A 229 -17.58 12.30 -10.93
C SER A 229 -18.15 13.59 -10.34
N LEU A 230 -19.44 13.84 -10.66
CA LEU A 230 -20.21 14.95 -10.12
C LEU A 230 -21.40 14.38 -9.33
N GLY A 231 -21.53 14.79 -8.07
CA GLY A 231 -22.60 14.37 -7.19
C GLY A 231 -23.51 15.55 -6.79
N PHE A 232 -24.78 15.24 -6.67
CA PHE A 232 -25.80 16.18 -6.19
C PHE A 232 -26.63 15.47 -5.11
N LYS A 233 -26.70 16.07 -3.91
CA LYS A 233 -27.51 15.53 -2.81
C LYS A 233 -28.45 16.63 -2.30
N PHE A 234 -29.76 16.34 -2.34
CA PHE A 234 -30.80 17.19 -1.77
C PHE A 234 -31.20 16.66 -0.40
N SER A 235 -31.27 17.56 0.59
CA SER A 235 -31.76 17.27 1.94
C SER A 235 -32.88 18.28 2.28
N PHE A 236 -34.11 17.81 2.38
CA PHE A 236 -35.24 18.64 2.73
C PHE A 236 -35.24 18.94 4.24
N LYS A 237 -35.59 20.19 4.59
CA LYS A 237 -35.71 20.70 5.97
C LYS A 237 -37.07 20.46 6.54
#